data_5fd62741dd0c12b5782987d84701a22f
#
_entry.id   5fd62741dd0c12b5782987d84701a22f
#
_cell.length_a   1.000
_cell.length_b   1.000
_cell.length_c   1.000
_cell.angle_alpha   90.00
_cell.angle_beta   90.00
_cell.angle_gamma   90.00
#
_symmetry.space_group_name_H-M   'P 1'
#
loop_
_entity.id
_entity.type
_entity.pdbx_description
1 polymer ?
#
loop_
_entity_poly.entity_id
_entity_poly.type
_entity_poly.pdbx_seq_one_letter_code
_entity_poly.pdbx_strand_id
1 'polypeptide(L)'
;IKKGLTHAPEEMKELKDITLNEKFSSGDGNEKQIENFQQVYKDDLITGNKINKKLKAVVACGNGTASVFAPDILRGIGCEVIELDCELDWTFPKYNPNPEDLEMLHAIAKAVKDNNADIGFGFDGDGDRVGVIDNEGNEIFSDKIGLLIARNLSTKHKNSKFIVDVKSTGLYSKDNV
;
A
#
# COMPACT_ATOMS: atom_id res chain seq x y z
N ILE A 1 -14.34 9.54 8.90
CA ILE A 1 -15.15 9.76 7.66
C ILE A 1 -16.61 9.91 8.06
N LYS A 2 -17.24 11.03 7.70
CA LYS A 2 -18.65 11.28 7.99
C LYS A 2 -19.48 11.20 6.70
N LYS A 3 -20.40 10.26 6.62
CA LYS A 3 -21.23 10.02 5.42
C LYS A 3 -20.42 9.86 4.12
N GLY A 4 -19.26 9.22 4.19
CA GLY A 4 -18.36 9.00 3.05
C GLY A 4 -17.49 10.20 2.67
N LEU A 5 -17.53 11.30 3.41
CA LEU A 5 -16.71 12.49 3.18
C LEU A 5 -15.55 12.55 4.19
N THR A 6 -14.43 13.08 3.75
CA THR A 6 -13.30 13.43 4.63
C THR A 6 -13.73 14.56 5.59
N HIS A 7 -13.24 14.53 6.83
CA HIS A 7 -13.51 15.59 7.78
C HIS A 7 -12.86 16.91 7.33
N ALA A 8 -13.65 17.99 7.36
CA ALA A 8 -13.13 19.33 7.19
C ALA A 8 -12.27 19.74 8.42
N PRO A 9 -11.40 20.77 8.30
CA PRO A 9 -10.56 21.22 9.40
C PRO A 9 -11.34 21.55 10.69
N GLU A 10 -12.53 22.11 10.56
CA GLU A 10 -13.41 22.45 11.68
C GLU A 10 -13.93 21.18 12.39
N GLU A 11 -14.30 20.15 11.63
CA GLU A 11 -14.75 18.88 12.18
C GLU A 11 -13.60 18.13 12.87
N MET A 12 -12.36 18.24 12.37
CA MET A 12 -11.17 17.71 13.03
C MET A 12 -10.88 18.42 14.35
N LYS A 13 -11.11 19.73 14.40
CA LYS A 13 -11.00 20.53 15.64
C LYS A 13 -12.07 20.12 16.66
N GLU A 14 -13.29 19.89 16.22
CA GLU A 14 -14.38 19.40 17.06
C GLU A 14 -14.05 18.01 17.62
N LEU A 15 -13.54 17.08 16.79
CA LEU A 15 -13.11 15.75 17.21
C LEU A 15 -12.01 15.82 18.27
N LYS A 16 -11.03 16.70 18.07
CA LYS A 16 -9.98 16.97 19.06
C LYS A 16 -10.57 17.48 20.38
N ASP A 17 -11.52 18.41 20.34
CA ASP A 17 -12.16 18.97 21.54
C ASP A 17 -12.97 17.91 22.30
N ILE A 18 -13.71 17.06 21.58
CA ILE A 18 -14.43 15.91 22.15
C ILE A 18 -13.45 14.98 22.88
N THR A 19 -12.32 14.65 22.24
CA THR A 19 -11.33 13.73 22.78
C THR A 19 -10.63 14.30 24.02
N LEU A 20 -10.16 15.55 23.94
CA LEU A 20 -9.42 16.18 25.04
C LEU A 20 -10.30 16.49 26.28
N ASN A 21 -11.58 16.71 26.06
CA ASN A 21 -12.54 17.01 27.14
C ASN A 21 -13.42 15.81 27.53
N GLU A 22 -13.11 14.61 27.02
CA GLU A 22 -13.81 13.36 27.29
C GLU A 22 -15.34 13.46 27.08
N LYS A 23 -15.77 14.27 26.11
CA LYS A 23 -17.18 14.50 25.77
C LYS A 23 -17.74 13.37 24.90
N PHE A 24 -17.55 12.12 25.34
CA PHE A 24 -18.01 10.96 24.61
C PHE A 24 -19.50 10.72 24.77
N SER A 25 -20.14 10.23 23.72
CA SER A 25 -21.50 9.74 23.81
C SER A 25 -21.52 8.48 24.65
N SER A 26 -22.54 8.34 25.48
CA SER A 26 -22.84 7.09 26.20
C SER A 26 -23.96 6.33 25.48
N GLY A 27 -23.94 5.03 25.56
CA GLY A 27 -24.97 4.18 24.96
C GLY A 27 -24.68 2.70 25.24
N ASP A 28 -25.66 1.86 24.95
CA ASP A 28 -25.48 0.41 24.99
C ASP A 28 -24.82 -0.05 23.70
N GLY A 29 -23.62 -0.57 23.81
CA GLY A 29 -22.83 -1.11 22.70
C GLY A 29 -22.41 -2.55 22.98
N ASN A 30 -22.17 -3.31 21.92
CA ASN A 30 -21.59 -4.65 22.01
C ASN A 30 -20.30 -4.68 21.19
N GLU A 31 -19.27 -5.29 21.75
CA GLU A 31 -18.03 -5.62 21.05
C GLU A 31 -18.09 -7.07 20.61
N LYS A 32 -17.74 -7.33 19.35
CA LYS A 32 -17.59 -8.67 18.81
C LYS A 32 -16.22 -8.80 18.17
N GLN A 33 -15.39 -9.65 18.72
CA GLN A 33 -14.11 -10.01 18.10
C GLN A 33 -14.35 -10.98 16.94
N ILE A 34 -13.74 -10.71 15.80
CA ILE A 34 -13.72 -11.60 14.64
C ILE A 34 -12.44 -12.42 14.71
N GLU A 35 -12.58 -13.72 14.98
CA GLU A 35 -11.45 -14.63 15.02
C GLU A 35 -10.89 -14.87 13.61
N ASN A 36 -9.57 -15.08 13.52
CA ASN A 36 -8.86 -15.43 12.29
C ASN A 36 -9.01 -14.41 11.14
N PHE A 37 -9.44 -13.17 11.43
CA PHE A 37 -9.65 -12.16 10.39
C PHE A 37 -8.42 -11.94 9.51
N GLN A 38 -7.23 -11.89 10.10
CA GLN A 38 -5.98 -11.70 9.35
C GLN A 38 -5.76 -12.81 8.31
N GLN A 39 -6.01 -14.07 8.69
CA GLN A 39 -5.84 -15.19 7.77
C GLN A 39 -6.89 -15.15 6.66
N VAL A 40 -8.15 -14.89 6.99
CA VAL A 40 -9.22 -14.74 6.00
C VAL A 40 -8.88 -13.65 5.00
N TYR A 41 -8.37 -12.50 5.45
CA TYR A 41 -7.96 -11.40 4.58
C TYR A 41 -6.78 -11.78 3.68
N LYS A 42 -5.75 -12.45 4.22
CA LYS A 42 -4.62 -12.94 3.42
C LYS A 42 -5.07 -13.94 2.36
N ASP A 43 -5.90 -14.91 2.73
CA ASP A 43 -6.40 -15.95 1.82
C ASP A 43 -7.26 -15.36 0.69
N ASP A 44 -8.08 -14.36 0.98
CA ASP A 44 -8.89 -13.67 -0.02
C ASP A 44 -7.99 -12.97 -1.06
N LEU A 45 -6.96 -12.25 -0.62
CA LEU A 45 -6.02 -11.58 -1.52
C LEU A 45 -5.12 -12.56 -2.31
N ILE A 46 -4.80 -13.71 -1.74
CA ILE A 46 -4.00 -14.74 -2.42
C ILE A 46 -4.85 -15.51 -3.44
N THR A 47 -6.11 -15.76 -3.11
CA THR A 47 -7.02 -16.52 -3.96
C THR A 47 -7.37 -15.72 -5.22
N GLY A 48 -7.08 -16.29 -6.39
CA GLY A 48 -7.34 -15.63 -7.67
C GLY A 48 -6.24 -14.68 -8.15
N ASN A 49 -5.21 -14.41 -7.33
CA ASN A 49 -4.10 -13.53 -7.70
C ASN A 49 -2.76 -14.27 -7.87
N LYS A 50 -2.80 -15.59 -8.05
CA LYS A 50 -1.59 -16.39 -8.33
C LYS A 50 -0.90 -15.90 -9.61
N ILE A 51 0.42 -15.72 -9.52
CA ILE A 51 1.25 -15.40 -10.68
C ILE A 51 1.90 -16.67 -11.24
N ASN A 52 2.01 -16.73 -12.57
CA ASN A 52 2.60 -17.90 -13.25
C ASN A 52 4.11 -17.76 -13.48
N LYS A 53 4.66 -16.56 -13.23
CA LYS A 53 6.10 -16.28 -13.34
C LYS A 53 6.70 -16.22 -11.95
N LYS A 54 7.80 -16.92 -11.75
CA LYS A 54 8.56 -16.79 -10.50
C LYS A 54 9.24 -15.41 -10.50
N LEU A 55 8.83 -14.55 -9.57
CA LEU A 55 9.38 -13.23 -9.35
C LEU A 55 10.02 -13.16 -7.97
N LYS A 56 11.15 -12.48 -7.89
CA LYS A 56 11.81 -12.14 -6.63
C LYS A 56 11.48 -10.69 -6.29
N ALA A 57 10.86 -10.46 -5.15
CA ALA A 57 10.41 -9.15 -4.70
C ALA A 57 11.06 -8.73 -3.39
N VAL A 58 11.59 -7.52 -3.32
CA VAL A 58 11.91 -6.85 -2.06
C VAL A 58 10.63 -6.21 -1.54
N VAL A 59 10.34 -6.42 -0.26
CA VAL A 59 9.17 -5.83 0.42
C VAL A 59 9.66 -5.04 1.62
N ALA A 60 9.48 -3.75 1.58
CA ALA A 60 9.84 -2.82 2.64
C ALA A 60 8.59 -2.27 3.30
N CYS A 61 8.42 -2.52 4.59
CA CYS A 61 7.26 -2.07 5.35
C CYS A 61 7.58 -0.94 6.33
N GLY A 62 8.86 -0.55 6.46
CA GLY A 62 9.29 0.49 7.39
C GLY A 62 8.77 0.30 8.82
N ASN A 63 8.64 -0.96 9.26
CA ASN A 63 8.06 -1.35 10.54
C ASN A 63 6.56 -1.02 10.71
N GLY A 64 5.86 -0.67 9.62
CA GLY A 64 4.44 -0.32 9.62
C GLY A 64 3.49 -1.53 9.54
N THR A 65 2.21 -1.25 9.45
CA THR A 65 1.10 -2.23 9.45
C THR A 65 1.21 -3.27 8.33
N ALA A 66 1.72 -2.88 7.15
CA ALA A 66 1.92 -3.78 6.01
C ALA A 66 2.83 -4.98 6.34
N SER A 67 3.68 -4.88 7.37
CA SER A 67 4.57 -5.96 7.85
C SER A 67 3.80 -7.26 8.18
N VAL A 68 2.57 -7.13 8.67
CA VAL A 68 1.74 -8.27 9.07
C VAL A 68 1.11 -8.99 7.86
N PHE A 69 1.06 -8.33 6.71
CA PHE A 69 0.28 -8.81 5.56
C PHE A 69 1.11 -8.98 4.28
N ALA A 70 1.85 -7.96 3.86
CA ALA A 70 2.44 -7.89 2.54
C ALA A 70 3.44 -9.02 2.24
N PRO A 71 4.38 -9.39 3.13
CA PRO A 71 5.30 -10.48 2.85
C PRO A 71 4.60 -11.82 2.61
N ASP A 72 3.61 -12.16 3.44
CA ASP A 72 2.88 -13.41 3.36
C ASP A 72 2.01 -13.49 2.11
N ILE A 73 1.32 -12.38 1.77
CA ILE A 73 0.48 -12.29 0.58
C ILE A 73 1.34 -12.47 -0.67
N LEU A 74 2.47 -11.77 -0.77
CA LEU A 74 3.35 -11.89 -1.93
C LEU A 74 3.96 -13.29 -2.07
N ARG A 75 4.36 -13.94 -0.97
CA ARG A 75 4.73 -15.36 -0.99
C ARG A 75 3.56 -16.24 -1.42
N GLY A 76 2.39 -15.97 -0.87
CA GLY A 76 1.16 -16.69 -1.17
C GLY A 76 0.79 -16.65 -2.64
N ILE A 77 0.99 -15.55 -3.35
CA ILE A 77 0.72 -15.46 -4.79
C ILE A 77 1.84 -16.05 -5.66
N GLY A 78 3.02 -16.38 -5.11
CA GLY A 78 4.10 -17.09 -5.79
C GLY A 78 5.42 -16.33 -5.92
N CYS A 79 5.60 -15.20 -5.23
CA CYS A 79 6.89 -14.50 -5.19
C CYS A 79 7.88 -15.15 -4.23
N GLU A 80 9.16 -15.09 -4.58
CA GLU A 80 10.25 -15.16 -3.62
C GLU A 80 10.38 -13.79 -2.97
N VAL A 81 10.26 -13.72 -1.64
CA VAL A 81 10.18 -12.42 -0.91
C VAL A 81 11.43 -12.21 -0.06
N ILE A 82 12.04 -11.05 -0.24
CA ILE A 82 13.10 -10.50 0.60
C ILE A 82 12.48 -9.39 1.44
N GLU A 83 12.47 -9.57 2.74
CA GLU A 83 11.92 -8.62 3.68
C GLU A 83 12.94 -7.54 4.05
N LEU A 84 12.48 -6.30 4.10
CA LEU A 84 13.23 -5.15 4.58
C LEU A 84 12.36 -4.40 5.59
N ASP A 85 12.81 -4.36 6.85
CA ASP A 85 12.12 -3.68 7.95
C ASP A 85 10.63 -4.09 8.07
N CYS A 86 10.36 -5.41 8.03
CA CYS A 86 9.03 -6.01 8.09
C CYS A 86 8.65 -6.53 9.48
N GLU A 87 9.33 -6.14 10.53
CA GLU A 87 8.89 -6.36 11.90
C GLU A 87 8.03 -5.16 12.34
N LEU A 88 6.80 -5.42 12.80
CA LEU A 88 5.90 -4.37 13.24
C LEU A 88 6.45 -3.68 14.49
N ASP A 89 6.77 -2.39 14.37
CA ASP A 89 7.24 -1.55 15.48
C ASP A 89 6.69 -0.12 15.34
N TRP A 90 5.75 0.24 16.20
CA TRP A 90 5.09 1.55 16.19
C TRP A 90 6.01 2.74 16.51
N THR A 91 7.27 2.50 16.86
CA THR A 91 8.26 3.56 17.06
C THR A 91 8.98 3.97 15.77
N PHE A 92 8.80 3.17 14.70
CA PHE A 92 9.42 3.38 13.39
C PHE A 92 10.93 3.65 13.47
N PRO A 93 11.73 2.69 13.99
CA PRO A 93 13.09 2.94 14.43
C PRO A 93 14.09 3.20 13.29
N LYS A 94 13.73 2.88 12.05
CA LYS A 94 14.63 3.01 10.89
C LYS A 94 14.48 4.33 10.18
N TYR A 95 13.27 4.62 9.72
CA TYR A 95 12.88 5.84 9.02
C TYR A 95 11.36 6.02 9.13
N ASN A 96 10.88 7.21 8.78
CA ASN A 96 9.45 7.41 8.64
C ASN A 96 8.95 6.60 7.41
N PRO A 97 8.08 5.60 7.59
CA PRO A 97 7.60 4.77 6.49
C PRO A 97 6.73 5.60 5.55
N ASN A 98 7.36 6.09 4.50
CA ASN A 98 6.72 6.86 3.44
C ASN A 98 7.37 6.49 2.10
N PRO A 99 6.64 5.92 1.14
CA PRO A 99 7.19 5.50 -0.15
C PRO A 99 7.65 6.66 -1.05
N GLU A 100 7.46 7.90 -0.62
CA GLU A 100 8.03 9.10 -1.26
C GLU A 100 9.32 9.57 -0.57
N ASP A 101 9.69 8.97 0.56
CA ASP A 101 10.91 9.31 1.29
C ASP A 101 12.15 8.71 0.63
N LEU A 102 13.14 9.57 0.35
CA LEU A 102 14.36 9.15 -0.35
C LEU A 102 15.18 8.12 0.43
N GLU A 103 15.16 8.16 1.76
CA GLU A 103 15.88 7.19 2.58
C GLU A 103 15.29 5.79 2.39
N MET A 104 13.95 5.68 2.46
CA MET A 104 13.24 4.43 2.19
C MET A 104 13.45 3.94 0.76
N LEU A 105 13.30 4.83 -0.24
CA LEU A 105 13.49 4.49 -1.65
C LEU A 105 14.90 3.99 -1.94
N HIS A 106 15.93 4.64 -1.40
CA HIS A 106 17.32 4.22 -1.56
C HIS A 106 17.60 2.87 -0.88
N ALA A 107 17.01 2.61 0.29
CA ALA A 107 17.13 1.34 0.98
C ALA A 107 16.53 0.19 0.14
N ILE A 108 15.35 0.41 -0.44
CA ILE A 108 14.69 -0.56 -1.34
C ILE A 108 15.53 -0.77 -2.61
N ALA A 109 15.97 0.30 -3.27
CA ALA A 109 16.77 0.23 -4.49
C ALA A 109 18.08 -0.54 -4.28
N LYS A 110 18.72 -0.30 -3.13
CA LYS A 110 19.92 -1.05 -2.73
C LYS A 110 19.60 -2.53 -2.53
N ALA A 111 18.55 -2.86 -1.79
CA ALA A 111 18.16 -4.24 -1.52
C ALA A 111 17.78 -4.98 -2.81
N VAL A 112 17.10 -4.32 -3.75
CA VAL A 112 16.78 -4.88 -5.08
C VAL A 112 18.05 -5.27 -5.84
N LYS A 113 19.04 -4.37 -5.90
CA LYS A 113 20.31 -4.62 -6.58
C LYS A 113 21.15 -5.70 -5.91
N ASP A 114 21.31 -5.62 -4.60
CA ASP A 114 22.12 -6.58 -3.83
C ASP A 114 21.61 -8.01 -3.93
N ASN A 115 20.31 -8.17 -4.11
CA ASN A 115 19.66 -9.49 -4.16
C ASN A 115 19.26 -9.92 -5.58
N ASN A 116 19.56 -9.11 -6.61
CA ASN A 116 19.11 -9.34 -7.99
C ASN A 116 17.59 -9.59 -8.02
N ALA A 117 16.82 -8.76 -7.32
CA ALA A 117 15.37 -8.86 -7.29
C ALA A 117 14.75 -8.23 -8.56
N ASP A 118 13.60 -8.75 -8.96
CA ASP A 118 12.87 -8.28 -10.14
C ASP A 118 12.13 -6.97 -9.86
N ILE A 119 11.76 -6.72 -8.59
CA ILE A 119 10.93 -5.58 -8.19
C ILE A 119 11.11 -5.30 -6.69
N GLY A 120 10.91 -4.04 -6.31
CA GLY A 120 10.83 -3.61 -4.92
C GLY A 120 9.50 -2.91 -4.63
N PHE A 121 8.91 -3.18 -3.46
CA PHE A 121 7.72 -2.52 -2.95
C PHE A 121 8.03 -1.85 -1.62
N GLY A 122 7.61 -0.58 -1.46
CA GLY A 122 7.65 0.13 -0.20
C GLY A 122 6.26 0.56 0.23
N PHE A 123 5.87 0.24 1.47
CA PHE A 123 4.58 0.60 2.03
C PHE A 123 4.73 1.68 3.09
N ASP A 124 3.75 2.56 3.21
CA ASP A 124 3.72 3.54 4.30
C ASP A 124 3.23 2.95 5.62
N GLY A 125 3.15 3.78 6.66
CA GLY A 125 2.94 3.32 8.04
C GLY A 125 1.63 2.57 8.27
N ASP A 126 0.55 2.95 7.61
CA ASP A 126 -0.75 2.28 7.67
C ASP A 126 -1.05 1.38 6.45
N GLY A 127 -0.13 1.36 5.47
CA GLY A 127 -0.16 0.45 4.33
C GLY A 127 -1.16 0.83 3.24
N ASP A 128 -1.60 2.09 3.18
CA ASP A 128 -2.55 2.57 2.17
C ASP A 128 -1.87 3.14 0.92
N ARG A 129 -0.55 3.38 0.98
CA ARG A 129 0.29 3.83 -0.15
C ARG A 129 1.39 2.83 -0.45
N VAL A 130 1.75 2.72 -1.73
CA VAL A 130 2.84 1.86 -2.20
C VAL A 130 3.74 2.60 -3.17
N GLY A 131 5.06 2.51 -2.94
CA GLY A 131 6.11 2.87 -3.89
C GLY A 131 6.64 1.62 -4.59
N VAL A 132 7.07 1.78 -5.82
CA VAL A 132 7.59 0.68 -6.64
C VAL A 132 8.96 1.03 -7.19
N ILE A 133 9.90 0.10 -7.07
CA ILE A 133 11.26 0.17 -7.61
C ILE A 133 11.44 -0.96 -8.63
N ASP A 134 12.00 -0.64 -9.79
CA ASP A 134 12.31 -1.63 -10.81
C ASP A 134 13.57 -2.46 -10.46
N ASN A 135 13.89 -3.44 -11.30
CA ASN A 135 15.06 -4.30 -11.13
C ASN A 135 16.41 -3.57 -11.29
N GLU A 136 16.42 -2.36 -11.85
CA GLU A 136 17.61 -1.52 -11.97
C GLU A 136 17.75 -0.54 -10.79
N GLY A 137 16.77 -0.53 -9.87
CA GLY A 137 16.74 0.33 -8.71
C GLY A 137 16.18 1.73 -8.99
N ASN A 138 15.41 1.89 -10.06
CA ASN A 138 14.75 3.15 -10.39
C ASN A 138 13.32 3.16 -9.84
N GLU A 139 12.89 4.30 -9.34
CA GLU A 139 11.50 4.51 -8.92
C GLU A 139 10.56 4.52 -10.14
N ILE A 140 9.45 3.79 -10.01
CA ILE A 140 8.33 3.86 -10.93
C ILE A 140 7.23 4.68 -10.28
N PHE A 141 7.05 5.92 -10.73
CA PHE A 141 6.07 6.84 -10.15
C PHE A 141 4.65 6.29 -10.17
N SER A 142 3.88 6.60 -9.14
CA SER A 142 2.54 6.08 -8.88
C SER A 142 1.56 6.29 -10.05
N ASP A 143 1.67 7.40 -10.77
CA ASP A 143 0.85 7.70 -11.94
C ASP A 143 1.13 6.75 -13.11
N LYS A 144 2.38 6.30 -13.28
CA LYS A 144 2.74 5.27 -14.27
C LYS A 144 2.25 3.89 -13.86
N ILE A 145 2.30 3.57 -12.55
CA ILE A 145 1.70 2.34 -12.02
C ILE A 145 0.19 2.36 -12.26
N GLY A 146 -0.47 3.47 -11.98
CA GLY A 146 -1.89 3.67 -12.28
C GLY A 146 -2.21 3.41 -13.75
N LEU A 147 -1.38 3.91 -14.68
CA LEU A 147 -1.55 3.67 -16.11
C LEU A 147 -1.39 2.18 -16.47
N LEU A 148 -0.43 1.47 -15.89
CA LEU A 148 -0.26 0.02 -16.11
C LEU A 148 -1.48 -0.77 -15.62
N ILE A 149 -2.02 -0.41 -14.47
CA ILE A 149 -3.24 -1.00 -13.93
C ILE A 149 -4.42 -0.69 -14.85
N ALA A 150 -4.58 0.55 -15.31
CA ALA A 150 -5.63 0.96 -16.22
C ALA A 150 -5.60 0.16 -17.54
N ARG A 151 -4.42 -0.02 -18.13
CA ARG A 151 -4.23 -0.88 -19.32
C ARG A 151 -4.73 -2.30 -19.07
N ASN A 152 -4.34 -2.92 -17.97
CA ASN A 152 -4.79 -4.27 -17.63
C ASN A 152 -6.30 -4.35 -17.41
N LEU A 153 -6.89 -3.39 -16.72
CA LEU A 153 -8.33 -3.32 -16.49
C LEU A 153 -9.12 -3.12 -17.77
N SER A 154 -8.63 -2.29 -18.70
CA SER A 154 -9.26 -2.04 -20.00
C SER A 154 -9.36 -3.29 -20.89
N THR A 155 -8.46 -4.26 -20.69
CA THR A 155 -8.56 -5.55 -21.40
C THR A 155 -9.76 -6.38 -20.93
N LYS A 156 -10.12 -6.26 -19.66
CA LYS A 156 -11.20 -7.01 -18.99
C LYS A 156 -12.53 -6.27 -19.02
N HIS A 157 -12.47 -4.94 -18.93
CA HIS A 157 -13.63 -4.05 -18.83
C HIS A 157 -13.57 -3.00 -19.94
N LYS A 158 -14.15 -3.34 -21.10
CA LYS A 158 -14.19 -2.43 -22.26
C LYS A 158 -14.99 -1.17 -21.94
N ASN A 159 -14.54 -0.02 -22.45
CA ASN A 159 -15.16 1.30 -22.26
C ASN A 159 -15.12 1.80 -20.79
N SER A 160 -14.20 1.30 -19.98
CA SER A 160 -13.97 1.85 -18.65
C SER A 160 -13.50 3.29 -18.72
N LYS A 161 -13.88 4.10 -17.72
CA LYS A 161 -13.41 5.48 -17.57
C LYS A 161 -12.49 5.56 -16.37
N PHE A 162 -11.33 6.15 -16.56
CA PHE A 162 -10.36 6.38 -15.49
C PHE A 162 -10.31 7.86 -15.15
N ILE A 163 -10.38 8.17 -13.85
CA ILE A 163 -10.22 9.52 -13.34
C ILE A 163 -8.80 9.63 -12.81
N VAL A 164 -8.08 10.64 -13.29
CA VAL A 164 -6.70 10.91 -12.90
C VAL A 164 -6.55 12.33 -12.37
N ASP A 165 -5.62 12.54 -11.45
CA ASP A 165 -5.28 13.86 -10.94
C ASP A 165 -4.61 14.71 -12.03
N VAL A 166 -4.77 16.03 -11.94
CA VAL A 166 -4.17 16.99 -12.88
C VAL A 166 -2.62 16.93 -12.91
N LYS A 167 -2.00 16.44 -11.85
CA LYS A 167 -0.55 16.24 -11.75
C LYS A 167 -0.05 14.94 -12.35
N SER A 168 -0.95 14.05 -12.76
CA SER A 168 -0.60 12.76 -13.36
C SER A 168 0.08 12.94 -14.73
N THR A 169 0.84 11.93 -15.11
CA THR A 169 1.55 11.93 -16.40
C THR A 169 0.64 12.17 -17.59
N GLY A 170 1.08 12.96 -18.54
CA GLY A 170 0.39 13.16 -19.83
C GLY A 170 0.31 11.91 -20.72
N LEU A 171 0.88 10.78 -20.28
CA LEU A 171 0.77 9.51 -20.99
C LEU A 171 -0.68 8.98 -21.04
N TYR A 172 -1.51 9.28 -20.04
CA TYR A 172 -2.92 8.90 -20.05
C TYR A 172 -3.69 9.41 -21.28
N SER A 173 -3.36 10.63 -21.74
CA SER A 173 -4.01 11.20 -22.93
C SER A 173 -3.48 10.64 -24.27
N LYS A 174 -2.34 9.94 -24.22
CA LYS A 174 -1.69 9.33 -25.41
C LYS A 174 -1.92 7.83 -25.49
N ASP A 175 -2.40 7.24 -24.42
CA ASP A 175 -2.69 5.81 -24.33
C ASP A 175 -4.13 5.54 -24.77
N ASN A 176 -4.34 4.42 -25.45
CA ASN A 176 -5.68 3.96 -25.84
C ASN A 176 -6.35 3.18 -24.69
N VAL A 177 -6.32 3.75 -23.49
CA VAL A 177 -6.91 3.15 -22.29
C VAL A 177 -8.34 3.65 -22.08
#